data_12b9bd0af6114adc6f99af13c9c93db0
#
_entry.id   12b9bd0af6114adc6f99af13c9c93db0
#
_cell.length_a   1.000
_cell.length_b   1.000
_cell.length_c   1.000
_cell.angle_alpha   90.00
_cell.angle_beta   90.00
_cell.angle_gamma   90.00
#
_symmetry.space_group_name_H-M   'P 1'
#
loop_
_entity.id
_entity.type
_entity.pdbx_description
1 polymer ?
#
loop_
_entity_poly.entity_id
_entity_poly.type
_entity_poly.pdbx_seq_one_letter_code
_entity_poly.pdbx_strand_id
1 'polypeptide(L)'
;MLTPAPTLDTSSPHAAVNHRPGQTAVGVAVLAVSGLMVWGALNIPADAGYAGVGPNFLPWLVAVALAICGVQLIWQARMTGYQHMPEPSGAAHGDWPALAWVVAGVVANASLINALGFIFSCSLCFVLAVRGLRQAEGKPHGGLRGAMTDLLIGLAISAPVFWLFTKVLAVNLPALTTTGWL
;
A
#
# COMPACT_ATOMS: atom_id res chain seq x y z
N MET A 1 -32.73 -12.27 -56.26
CA MET A 1 -33.02 -11.95 -54.84
C MET A 1 -31.72 -11.43 -54.22
N LEU A 2 -31.57 -10.10 -54.15
CA LEU A 2 -30.41 -9.43 -53.59
C LEU A 2 -30.74 -9.14 -52.12
N THR A 3 -29.98 -9.76 -51.20
CA THR A 3 -30.01 -9.46 -49.77
C THR A 3 -29.43 -8.08 -49.55
N PRO A 4 -30.13 -7.17 -48.84
CA PRO A 4 -29.55 -5.86 -48.50
C PRO A 4 -28.42 -6.03 -47.49
N ALA A 5 -27.31 -5.31 -47.72
CA ALA A 5 -26.16 -5.24 -46.84
C ALA A 5 -26.56 -4.65 -45.47
N PRO A 6 -25.95 -5.15 -44.36
CA PRO A 6 -26.20 -4.56 -43.04
C PRO A 6 -25.71 -3.13 -43.03
N THR A 7 -26.58 -2.19 -42.73
CA THR A 7 -26.25 -0.79 -42.47
C THR A 7 -25.43 -0.72 -41.21
N LEU A 8 -24.17 -0.31 -41.34
CA LEU A 8 -23.32 0.05 -40.21
C LEU A 8 -23.96 1.24 -39.47
N ASP A 9 -24.54 0.94 -38.32
CA ASP A 9 -25.07 1.92 -37.41
C ASP A 9 -23.90 2.72 -36.80
N THR A 10 -23.59 3.86 -37.37
CA THR A 10 -22.52 4.78 -36.96
C THR A 10 -22.95 5.71 -35.84
N SER A 11 -24.00 5.40 -35.13
CA SER A 11 -24.36 6.11 -33.91
C SER A 11 -23.65 5.50 -32.69
N SER A 12 -22.36 5.70 -32.61
CA SER A 12 -21.68 5.59 -31.32
C SER A 12 -22.16 6.76 -30.47
N PRO A 13 -22.93 6.54 -29.41
CA PRO A 13 -23.18 7.60 -28.47
C PRO A 13 -21.82 8.00 -27.89
N HIS A 14 -21.46 9.28 -28.01
CA HIS A 14 -20.42 9.86 -27.18
C HIS A 14 -20.70 9.40 -25.76
N ALA A 15 -19.90 8.45 -25.28
CA ALA A 15 -19.99 7.97 -23.91
C ALA A 15 -19.83 9.20 -23.02
N ALA A 16 -20.95 9.63 -22.45
CA ALA A 16 -20.97 10.73 -21.50
C ALA A 16 -19.85 10.46 -20.48
N VAL A 17 -18.94 11.41 -20.36
CA VAL A 17 -17.84 11.38 -19.39
C VAL A 17 -18.49 11.27 -18.01
N ASN A 18 -18.68 10.06 -17.56
CA ASN A 18 -19.27 9.80 -16.26
C ASN A 18 -18.18 10.14 -15.26
N HIS A 19 -18.23 11.37 -14.72
CA HIS A 19 -17.39 11.78 -13.59
C HIS A 19 -17.67 10.83 -12.43
N ARG A 20 -16.95 9.73 -12.38
CA ARG A 20 -17.15 8.74 -11.32
C ARG A 20 -16.60 9.36 -10.04
N PRO A 21 -17.44 9.61 -9.02
CA PRO A 21 -17.03 10.24 -7.77
C PRO A 21 -15.89 9.46 -7.07
N GLY A 22 -15.79 8.17 -7.34
CA GLY A 22 -14.70 7.33 -6.85
C GLY A 22 -13.30 7.73 -7.34
N GLN A 23 -13.17 8.22 -8.59
CA GLN A 23 -11.85 8.64 -9.12
C GLN A 23 -11.35 9.90 -8.42
N THR A 24 -12.24 10.86 -8.20
CA THR A 24 -11.91 12.07 -7.45
C THR A 24 -11.60 11.74 -5.99
N ALA A 25 -12.32 10.78 -5.38
CA ALA A 25 -12.08 10.34 -4.01
C ALA A 25 -10.67 9.76 -3.83
N VAL A 26 -10.15 9.00 -4.79
CA VAL A 26 -8.76 8.50 -4.75
C VAL A 26 -7.76 9.65 -4.75
N GLY A 27 -7.92 10.65 -5.63
CA GLY A 27 -7.05 11.82 -5.66
C GLY A 27 -7.09 12.62 -4.35
N VAL A 28 -8.28 12.78 -3.75
CA VAL A 28 -8.45 13.43 -2.44
C VAL A 28 -7.79 12.62 -1.33
N ALA A 29 -7.92 11.29 -1.34
CA ALA A 29 -7.26 10.42 -0.36
C ALA A 29 -5.73 10.54 -0.43
N VAL A 30 -5.15 10.57 -1.64
CA VAL A 30 -3.71 10.77 -1.83
C VAL A 30 -3.26 12.13 -1.29
N LEU A 31 -4.04 13.21 -1.53
CA LEU A 31 -3.75 14.52 -0.96
C LEU A 31 -3.86 14.54 0.57
N ALA A 32 -4.83 13.84 1.14
CA ALA A 32 -4.95 13.71 2.59
C ALA A 32 -3.73 13.01 3.21
N VAL A 33 -3.26 11.92 2.59
CA VAL A 33 -2.03 11.23 3.01
C VAL A 33 -0.82 12.16 2.88
N SER A 34 -0.70 12.91 1.78
CA SER A 34 0.35 13.91 1.61
C SER A 34 0.32 14.96 2.74
N GLY A 35 -0.85 15.50 3.08
CA GLY A 35 -1.01 16.45 4.18
C GLY A 35 -0.60 15.88 5.54
N LEU A 36 -0.94 14.63 5.82
CA LEU A 36 -0.49 13.92 7.03
C LEU A 36 1.03 13.76 7.06
N MET A 37 1.66 13.47 5.90
CA MET A 37 3.12 13.38 5.77
C MET A 37 3.78 14.73 6.03
N VAL A 38 3.24 15.83 5.48
CA VAL A 38 3.71 17.19 5.76
C VAL A 38 3.63 17.49 7.26
N TRP A 39 2.48 17.22 7.87
CA TRP A 39 2.32 17.45 9.31
C TRP A 39 3.30 16.64 10.13
N GLY A 40 3.49 15.35 9.80
CA GLY A 40 4.51 14.52 10.43
C GLY A 40 5.92 15.10 10.27
N ALA A 41 6.27 15.53 9.05
CA ALA A 41 7.59 16.09 8.75
C ALA A 41 7.89 17.40 9.50
N LEU A 42 6.88 18.22 9.76
CA LEU A 42 7.01 19.45 10.56
C LEU A 42 7.37 19.18 12.02
N ASN A 43 6.99 18.02 12.56
CA ASN A 43 7.26 17.64 13.93
C ASN A 43 8.61 16.91 14.10
N ILE A 44 9.35 16.65 13.02
CA ILE A 44 10.67 16.04 13.08
C ILE A 44 11.74 17.15 13.19
N PRO A 45 12.60 17.14 14.22
CA PRO A 45 13.68 18.11 14.33
C PRO A 45 14.61 18.06 13.12
N ALA A 46 14.92 19.22 12.56
CA ALA A 46 15.78 19.33 11.37
C ALA A 46 17.28 19.32 11.71
N ASP A 47 17.63 19.41 12.99
CA ASP A 47 18.99 19.74 13.48
C ASP A 47 20.03 18.64 13.37
N ALA A 48 19.68 17.44 12.90
CA ALA A 48 20.62 16.34 12.74
C ALA A 48 21.19 16.30 11.31
N GLY A 49 22.06 17.26 10.98
CA GLY A 49 22.65 17.34 9.66
C GLY A 49 23.87 16.41 9.48
N TYR A 50 23.70 15.28 8.82
CA TYR A 50 24.81 14.69 8.06
C TYR A 50 24.78 15.30 6.66
N ALA A 51 25.85 15.99 6.27
CA ALA A 51 26.02 16.59 4.93
C ALA A 51 24.92 17.56 4.46
N GLY A 52 24.28 18.32 5.35
CA GLY A 52 23.28 19.33 5.00
C GLY A 52 21.87 18.81 4.73
N VAL A 53 21.61 17.52 4.90
CA VAL A 53 20.29 16.91 4.70
C VAL A 53 19.80 16.38 6.05
N GLY A 54 18.76 16.99 6.61
CA GLY A 54 18.15 16.57 7.87
C GLY A 54 17.25 15.32 7.71
N PRO A 55 16.95 14.63 8.81
CA PRO A 55 16.11 13.42 8.80
C PRO A 55 14.68 13.66 8.29
N ASN A 56 14.21 14.90 8.27
CA ASN A 56 12.93 15.32 7.74
C ASN A 56 12.90 15.50 6.20
N PHE A 57 14.05 15.46 5.53
CA PHE A 57 14.13 15.67 4.08
C PHE A 57 13.35 14.61 3.30
N LEU A 58 13.53 13.33 3.66
CA LEU A 58 12.85 12.23 2.97
C LEU A 58 11.32 12.28 3.11
N PRO A 59 10.74 12.46 4.30
CA PRO A 59 9.31 12.70 4.46
C PRO A 59 8.81 13.90 3.63
N TRP A 60 9.56 15.01 3.57
CA TRP A 60 9.21 16.17 2.75
C TRP A 60 9.19 15.83 1.26
N LEU A 61 10.21 15.13 0.77
CA LEU A 61 10.29 14.72 -0.63
C LEU A 61 9.09 13.85 -1.03
N VAL A 62 8.76 12.86 -0.20
CA VAL A 62 7.63 11.96 -0.42
C VAL A 62 6.30 12.72 -0.37
N ALA A 63 6.14 13.63 0.59
CA ALA A 63 4.93 14.44 0.71
C ALA A 63 4.70 15.31 -0.53
N VAL A 64 5.75 15.98 -1.03
CA VAL A 64 5.66 16.80 -2.25
C VAL A 64 5.32 15.93 -3.47
N ALA A 65 5.99 14.79 -3.63
CA ALA A 65 5.70 13.86 -4.73
C ALA A 65 4.24 13.37 -4.68
N LEU A 66 3.74 13.00 -3.51
CA LEU A 66 2.33 12.59 -3.31
C LEU A 66 1.36 13.75 -3.59
N ALA A 67 1.71 14.99 -3.19
CA ALA A 67 0.88 16.16 -3.48
C ALA A 67 0.74 16.37 -4.99
N ILE A 68 1.85 16.30 -5.73
CA ILE A 68 1.85 16.44 -7.19
C ILE A 68 1.00 15.33 -7.83
N CYS A 69 1.20 14.08 -7.43
CA CYS A 69 0.40 12.95 -7.92
C CYS A 69 -1.09 13.12 -7.61
N GLY A 70 -1.44 13.53 -6.39
CA GLY A 70 -2.82 13.74 -5.97
C GLY A 70 -3.51 14.85 -6.78
N VAL A 71 -2.81 15.96 -7.03
CA VAL A 71 -3.32 17.04 -7.89
C VAL A 71 -3.51 16.55 -9.34
N GLN A 72 -2.55 15.81 -9.88
CA GLN A 72 -2.66 15.25 -11.23
C GLN A 72 -3.82 14.28 -11.35
N LEU A 73 -4.04 13.41 -10.36
CA LEU A 73 -5.16 12.48 -10.33
C LEU A 73 -6.51 13.21 -10.32
N ILE A 74 -6.64 14.27 -9.51
CA ILE A 74 -7.86 15.09 -9.49
C ILE A 74 -8.05 15.82 -10.82
N TRP A 75 -6.98 16.35 -11.39
CA TRP A 75 -7.04 17.00 -12.68
C TRP A 75 -7.50 16.05 -13.78
N GLN A 76 -6.89 14.87 -13.88
CA GLN A 76 -7.29 13.84 -14.85
C GLN A 76 -8.73 13.38 -14.62
N ALA A 77 -9.16 13.17 -13.37
CA ALA A 77 -10.52 12.78 -13.05
C ALA A 77 -11.56 13.82 -13.49
N ARG A 78 -11.20 15.11 -13.50
CA ARG A 78 -12.10 16.21 -13.89
C ARG A 78 -12.07 16.53 -15.38
N MET A 79 -10.92 16.40 -16.05
CA MET A 79 -10.76 16.82 -17.44
C MET A 79 -11.12 15.72 -18.43
N THR A 80 -10.62 14.51 -18.23
CA THR A 80 -10.71 13.43 -19.23
C THR A 80 -11.35 12.14 -18.69
N GLY A 81 -11.49 12.01 -17.38
CA GLY A 81 -11.67 10.71 -16.74
C GLY A 81 -10.41 9.85 -16.94
N TYR A 82 -10.27 8.77 -16.20
CA TYR A 82 -9.18 7.82 -16.48
C TYR A 82 -9.47 7.12 -17.81
N GLN A 83 -8.73 7.49 -18.84
CA GLN A 83 -8.86 6.89 -20.15
C GLN A 83 -8.51 5.40 -20.07
N HIS A 84 -9.45 4.56 -20.58
CA HIS A 84 -9.23 3.16 -20.93
C HIS A 84 -8.32 2.37 -19.98
N MET A 85 -8.70 2.30 -18.70
CA MET A 85 -8.17 1.21 -17.89
C MET A 85 -8.77 -0.09 -18.43
N PRO A 86 -7.94 -1.10 -18.75
CA PRO A 86 -8.46 -2.44 -18.98
C PRO A 86 -9.36 -2.81 -17.79
N GLU A 87 -10.44 -3.51 -18.06
CA GLU A 87 -11.34 -3.94 -16.98
C GLU A 87 -10.54 -4.55 -15.85
N PRO A 88 -10.76 -4.10 -14.59
CA PRO A 88 -9.99 -4.62 -13.47
C PRO A 88 -10.14 -6.14 -13.44
N SER A 89 -9.04 -6.86 -13.57
CA SER A 89 -9.01 -8.32 -13.51
C SER A 89 -9.30 -8.88 -12.11
N GLY A 90 -9.71 -8.03 -11.20
CA GLY A 90 -10.06 -8.36 -9.81
C GLY A 90 -11.55 -8.67 -9.63
N ALA A 91 -11.90 -9.13 -8.43
CA ALA A 91 -13.29 -9.38 -8.05
C ALA A 91 -14.13 -8.10 -8.18
N ALA A 92 -15.35 -8.23 -8.69
CA ALA A 92 -16.27 -7.10 -8.90
C ALA A 92 -16.66 -6.36 -7.61
N HIS A 93 -16.47 -7.00 -6.46
CA HIS A 93 -16.74 -6.45 -5.14
C HIS A 93 -15.49 -6.57 -4.26
N GLY A 94 -15.20 -5.51 -3.49
CA GLY A 94 -14.12 -5.52 -2.52
C GLY A 94 -14.38 -6.54 -1.40
N ASP A 95 -13.39 -7.35 -1.09
CA ASP A 95 -13.47 -8.33 0.00
C ASP A 95 -13.14 -7.65 1.33
N TRP A 96 -14.17 -7.17 2.01
CA TRP A 96 -14.06 -6.51 3.32
C TRP A 96 -13.41 -7.40 4.40
N PRO A 97 -13.71 -8.71 4.48
CA PRO A 97 -13.00 -9.61 5.40
C PRO A 97 -11.50 -9.68 5.14
N ALA A 98 -11.08 -9.77 3.88
CA ALA A 98 -9.66 -9.77 3.53
C ALA A 98 -8.97 -8.45 3.93
N LEU A 99 -9.63 -7.32 3.65
CA LEU A 99 -9.13 -6.00 4.08
C LEU A 99 -9.00 -5.94 5.61
N ALA A 100 -9.99 -6.45 6.36
CA ALA A 100 -9.95 -6.47 7.81
C ALA A 100 -8.74 -7.26 8.35
N TRP A 101 -8.39 -8.40 7.74
CA TRP A 101 -7.20 -9.17 8.09
C TRP A 101 -5.90 -8.39 7.86
N VAL A 102 -5.79 -7.70 6.72
CA VAL A 102 -4.61 -6.88 6.41
C VAL A 102 -4.48 -5.72 7.39
N VAL A 103 -5.58 -5.00 7.65
CA VAL A 103 -5.60 -3.89 8.61
C VAL A 103 -5.25 -4.39 10.01
N ALA A 104 -5.81 -5.52 10.44
CA ALA A 104 -5.47 -6.14 11.73
C ALA A 104 -3.98 -6.50 11.80
N GLY A 105 -3.40 -7.01 10.71
CA GLY A 105 -1.97 -7.29 10.61
C GLY A 105 -1.11 -6.05 10.80
N VAL A 106 -1.46 -4.96 10.13
CA VAL A 106 -0.73 -3.68 10.23
C VAL A 106 -0.85 -3.09 11.65
N VAL A 107 -2.05 -3.08 12.22
CA VAL A 107 -2.29 -2.57 13.59
C VAL A 107 -1.55 -3.43 14.61
N ALA A 108 -1.60 -4.76 14.48
CA ALA A 108 -0.85 -5.67 15.33
C ALA A 108 0.67 -5.42 15.23
N ASN A 109 1.19 -5.25 14.01
CA ASN A 109 2.60 -4.93 13.80
C ASN A 109 2.99 -3.61 14.51
N ALA A 110 2.22 -2.55 14.29
CA ALA A 110 2.47 -1.25 14.90
C ALA A 110 2.44 -1.29 16.43
N SER A 111 1.56 -2.10 17.02
CA SER A 111 1.42 -2.23 18.47
C SER A 111 2.49 -3.11 19.10
N LEU A 112 2.91 -4.16 18.41
CA LEU A 112 3.81 -5.18 18.96
C LEU A 112 5.29 -4.97 18.59
N ILE A 113 5.60 -4.05 17.67
CA ILE A 113 6.98 -3.86 17.18
C ILE A 113 7.98 -3.53 18.30
N ASN A 114 7.54 -2.78 19.32
CA ASN A 114 8.38 -2.45 20.48
C ASN A 114 8.48 -3.59 21.51
N ALA A 115 7.51 -4.51 21.51
CA ALA A 115 7.47 -5.62 22.47
C ALA A 115 8.10 -6.91 21.92
N LEU A 116 7.84 -7.23 20.66
CA LEU A 116 8.30 -8.46 19.98
C LEU A 116 9.49 -8.22 19.05
N GLY A 117 9.90 -6.96 18.88
CA GLY A 117 10.93 -6.58 17.93
C GLY A 117 10.45 -6.61 16.48
N PHE A 118 11.29 -6.09 15.59
CA PHE A 118 10.96 -5.91 14.16
C PHE A 118 10.68 -7.25 13.46
N ILE A 119 11.56 -8.25 13.64
CA ILE A 119 11.50 -9.49 12.87
C ILE A 119 10.20 -10.26 13.14
N PHE A 120 9.85 -10.47 14.40
CA PHE A 120 8.64 -11.24 14.77
C PHE A 120 7.36 -10.47 14.46
N SER A 121 7.37 -9.16 14.70
CA SER A 121 6.21 -8.31 14.44
C SER A 121 5.88 -8.27 12.94
N CYS A 122 6.89 -8.09 12.07
CA CYS A 122 6.71 -8.13 10.62
C CYS A 122 6.29 -9.52 10.12
N SER A 123 6.84 -10.60 10.70
CA SER A 123 6.44 -11.96 10.34
C SER A 123 4.99 -12.25 10.71
N LEU A 124 4.52 -11.77 11.85
CA LEU A 124 3.12 -11.87 12.25
C LEU A 124 2.20 -11.09 11.30
N CYS A 125 2.59 -9.87 10.94
CA CYS A 125 1.89 -9.06 9.95
C CYS A 125 1.77 -9.81 8.61
N PHE A 126 2.85 -10.44 8.15
CA PHE A 126 2.87 -11.23 6.93
C PHE A 126 1.88 -12.41 7.00
N VAL A 127 1.86 -13.17 8.10
CA VAL A 127 0.93 -14.30 8.28
C VAL A 127 -0.53 -13.83 8.22
N LEU A 128 -0.85 -12.72 8.89
CA LEU A 128 -2.22 -12.18 8.90
C LEU A 128 -2.62 -11.65 7.50
N ALA A 129 -1.72 -10.97 6.80
CA ALA A 129 -1.97 -10.49 5.44
C ALA A 129 -2.19 -11.66 4.46
N VAL A 130 -1.35 -12.70 4.50
CA VAL A 130 -1.50 -13.89 3.66
C VAL A 130 -2.80 -14.63 3.94
N ARG A 131 -3.23 -14.70 5.20
CA ARG A 131 -4.55 -15.25 5.56
C ARG A 131 -5.68 -14.47 4.90
N GLY A 132 -5.65 -13.15 4.97
CA GLY A 132 -6.64 -12.30 4.33
C GLY A 132 -6.69 -12.51 2.82
N LEU A 133 -5.54 -12.53 2.16
CA LEU A 133 -5.45 -12.75 0.72
C LEU A 133 -5.96 -14.14 0.28
N ARG A 134 -5.60 -15.20 1.00
CA ARG A 134 -6.13 -16.55 0.72
C ARG A 134 -7.64 -16.63 0.90
N GLN A 135 -8.17 -15.92 1.88
CA GLN A 135 -9.62 -15.84 2.06
C GLN A 135 -10.31 -15.16 0.87
N ALA A 136 -9.74 -14.05 0.37
CA ALA A 136 -10.24 -13.38 -0.82
C ALA A 136 -10.21 -14.26 -2.08
N GLU A 137 -9.19 -15.13 -2.18
CA GLU A 137 -9.06 -16.09 -3.29
C GLU A 137 -9.94 -17.36 -3.11
N GLY A 138 -10.68 -17.48 -2.02
CA GLY A 138 -11.48 -18.67 -1.69
C GLY A 138 -10.65 -19.93 -1.45
N LYS A 139 -9.34 -19.77 -1.21
CA LYS A 139 -8.44 -20.90 -0.96
C LYS A 139 -8.52 -21.38 0.49
N PRO A 140 -8.36 -22.70 0.73
CA PRO A 140 -8.35 -23.23 2.08
C PRO A 140 -7.23 -22.62 2.91
N HIS A 141 -7.51 -22.30 4.17
CA HIS A 141 -6.58 -21.61 5.07
C HIS A 141 -5.33 -22.41 5.46
N GLY A 142 -5.03 -23.52 4.81
CA GLY A 142 -3.81 -24.31 5.02
C GLY A 142 -3.60 -24.87 6.45
N GLY A 143 -4.53 -24.64 7.35
CA GLY A 143 -4.44 -25.07 8.74
C GLY A 143 -3.18 -24.57 9.46
N LEU A 144 -2.77 -25.32 10.50
CA LEU A 144 -1.58 -24.99 11.29
C LEU A 144 -0.27 -25.09 10.47
N ARG A 145 -0.18 -26.06 9.57
CA ARG A 145 0.99 -26.23 8.68
C ARG A 145 1.17 -25.05 7.74
N GLY A 146 0.09 -24.54 7.15
CA GLY A 146 0.14 -23.35 6.32
C GLY A 146 0.60 -22.12 7.09
N ALA A 147 0.07 -21.91 8.31
CA ALA A 147 0.48 -20.80 9.17
C ALA A 147 1.97 -20.88 9.56
N MET A 148 2.47 -22.07 9.86
CA MET A 148 3.90 -22.29 10.15
C MET A 148 4.78 -21.97 8.94
N THR A 149 4.38 -22.40 7.74
CA THR A 149 5.10 -22.10 6.51
C THR A 149 5.12 -20.59 6.24
N ASP A 150 3.98 -19.91 6.39
CA ASP A 150 3.87 -18.46 6.22
C ASP A 150 4.73 -17.71 7.24
N LEU A 151 4.78 -18.19 8.48
CA LEU A 151 5.63 -17.63 9.53
C LEU A 151 7.12 -17.78 9.18
N LEU A 152 7.53 -18.97 8.71
CA LEU A 152 8.91 -19.20 8.29
C LEU A 152 9.31 -18.31 7.11
N ILE A 153 8.42 -18.14 6.13
CA ILE A 153 8.63 -17.23 5.01
C ILE A 153 8.73 -15.79 5.51
N GLY A 154 7.83 -15.37 6.39
CA GLY A 154 7.86 -14.05 7.01
C GLY A 154 9.18 -13.78 7.74
N LEU A 155 9.67 -14.73 8.53
CA LEU A 155 10.97 -14.66 9.21
C LEU A 155 12.12 -14.58 8.20
N ALA A 156 12.09 -15.43 7.17
CA ALA A 156 13.14 -15.45 6.13
C ALA A 156 13.24 -14.13 5.35
N ILE A 157 12.13 -13.40 5.20
CA ILE A 157 12.12 -12.08 4.55
C ILE A 157 12.51 -10.99 5.56
N SER A 158 11.95 -11.01 6.78
CA SER A 158 12.16 -9.95 7.77
C SER A 158 13.57 -9.91 8.34
N ALA A 159 14.24 -11.07 8.51
CA ALA A 159 15.56 -11.13 9.07
C ALA A 159 16.64 -10.47 8.20
N PRO A 160 16.74 -10.73 6.88
CA PRO A 160 17.70 -10.01 6.02
C PRO A 160 17.43 -8.52 5.96
N VAL A 161 16.15 -8.11 5.95
CA VAL A 161 15.76 -6.69 5.97
C VAL A 161 16.23 -6.03 7.26
N PHE A 162 15.98 -6.64 8.42
CA PHE A 162 16.47 -6.15 9.71
C PHE A 162 18.00 -5.96 9.71
N TRP A 163 18.73 -6.96 9.23
CA TRP A 163 20.17 -6.92 9.17
C TRP A 163 20.68 -5.85 8.20
N LEU A 164 20.05 -5.69 7.05
CA LEU A 164 20.39 -4.65 6.09
C LEU A 164 20.24 -3.27 6.74
N PHE A 165 19.10 -2.99 7.37
CA PHE A 165 18.87 -1.69 8.01
C PHE A 165 19.79 -1.46 9.20
N THR A 166 19.99 -2.47 10.05
CA THR A 166 20.77 -2.30 11.26
C THR A 166 22.27 -2.26 11.00
N LYS A 167 22.80 -3.10 10.09
CA LYS A 167 24.25 -3.21 9.86
C LYS A 167 24.76 -2.36 8.70
N VAL A 168 23.98 -2.17 7.65
CA VAL A 168 24.41 -1.41 6.46
C VAL A 168 23.99 0.05 6.58
N LEU A 169 22.75 0.30 6.98
CA LEU A 169 22.21 1.66 7.08
C LEU A 169 22.42 2.30 8.47
N ALA A 170 22.92 1.54 9.46
CA ALA A 170 23.09 1.98 10.85
C ALA A 170 21.80 2.56 11.48
N VAL A 171 20.63 2.08 11.06
CA VAL A 171 19.32 2.47 11.60
C VAL A 171 18.98 1.54 12.76
N ASN A 172 18.76 2.10 13.95
CA ASN A 172 18.34 1.32 15.13
C ASN A 172 16.86 0.91 14.99
N LEU A 173 16.65 -0.34 14.58
CA LEU A 173 15.32 -0.96 14.60
C LEU A 173 15.07 -1.59 15.98
N PRO A 174 13.81 -1.62 16.45
CA PRO A 174 13.45 -2.31 17.69
C PRO A 174 13.83 -3.78 17.59
N ALA A 175 14.77 -4.21 18.46
CA ALA A 175 15.25 -5.57 18.55
C ALA A 175 14.74 -6.22 19.84
N LEU A 176 14.59 -7.53 19.85
CA LEU A 176 14.22 -8.31 21.06
C LEU A 176 15.34 -8.34 22.10
N THR A 177 16.58 -8.24 21.65
CA THR A 177 17.76 -8.33 22.51
C THR A 177 18.52 -7.02 22.50
N THR A 178 19.06 -6.66 23.67
CA THR A 178 19.95 -5.49 23.84
C THR A 178 21.23 -5.59 23.02
N THR A 179 21.58 -6.78 22.54
CA THR A 179 22.77 -7.03 21.70
C THR A 179 22.56 -6.69 20.22
N GLY A 180 21.32 -6.39 19.77
CA GLY A 180 21.01 -6.02 18.39
C GLY A 180 21.22 -7.13 17.36
N TRP A 181 21.18 -8.40 17.78
CA TRP A 181 21.29 -9.56 16.88
C TRP A 181 19.94 -10.17 16.52
N LEU A 182 18.93 -10.02 17.36
CA LEU A 182 17.52 -10.43 17.15
C LEU A 182 16.58 -9.37 17.70
#